data_7a3c6fc7c9118c38b25aac31c0dc6c0f
#
_entry.id   7a3c6fc7c9118c38b25aac31c0dc6c0f
#
_cell.length_a   1.000
_cell.length_b   1.000
_cell.length_c   1.000
_cell.angle_alpha   90.00
_cell.angle_beta   90.00
_cell.angle_gamma   90.00
#
_symmetry.space_group_name_H-M   'P 1'
#
loop_
_entity.id
_entity.type
_entity.pdbx_description
1 polymer ?
#
loop_
_entity_poly.entity_id
_entity_poly.type
_entity_poly.pdbx_seq_one_letter_code
_entity_poly.pdbx_strand_id
1 'polypeptide(L)'
;MTEQVIEKSPYIIRAGEQQAYSPSGHTGTKNYPLVGPKVNGAKYMEIALGDIQRSEGSPAHAHPDLEQAVYILEGEAIAGIDGVMHHVRPGDMMFFPANVFHDIKVLTERIKMLVIYSPPYGEDPSKRIDLPKS
;
A
#
# COMPACT_ATOMS: atom_id res chain seq x y z
N MET A 1 3.94 29.94 30.48
CA MET A 1 4.23 28.53 30.23
C MET A 1 4.60 28.36 28.79
N THR A 2 5.75 27.84 28.49
CA THR A 2 6.22 27.63 27.13
C THR A 2 5.92 26.19 26.71
N GLU A 3 5.29 26.03 25.56
CA GLU A 3 5.08 24.72 24.97
C GLU A 3 6.39 24.22 24.37
N GLN A 4 6.72 22.95 24.63
CA GLN A 4 7.85 22.30 23.98
C GLN A 4 7.42 21.71 22.64
N VAL A 5 8.17 22.03 21.60
CA VAL A 5 8.01 21.42 20.29
C VAL A 5 9.10 20.36 20.12
N ILE A 6 8.69 19.12 19.89
CA ILE A 6 9.60 18.00 19.74
C ILE A 6 9.64 17.61 18.27
N GLU A 7 10.84 17.68 17.66
CA GLU A 7 11.01 17.39 16.23
C GLU A 7 10.98 15.89 15.91
N LYS A 8 11.38 15.03 16.84
CA LYS A 8 11.36 13.58 16.62
C LYS A 8 10.41 12.92 17.60
N SER A 9 9.54 12.07 17.08
CA SER A 9 8.55 11.36 17.89
C SER A 9 8.16 10.08 17.17
N PRO A 10 7.87 8.98 17.91
CA PRO A 10 7.33 7.78 17.28
C PRO A 10 5.93 7.99 16.71
N TYR A 11 5.30 9.11 17.01
CA TYR A 11 3.95 9.42 16.53
C TYR A 11 3.96 10.29 15.26
N ILE A 12 5.11 10.82 14.86
CA ILE A 12 5.26 11.63 13.65
C ILE A 12 6.32 10.99 12.77
N ILE A 13 5.93 10.45 11.65
CA ILE A 13 6.83 9.78 10.72
C ILE A 13 6.90 10.61 9.44
N ARG A 14 8.11 10.88 8.98
CA ARG A 14 8.35 11.58 7.73
C ARG A 14 8.76 10.57 6.66
N ALA A 15 7.98 10.48 5.59
CA ALA A 15 8.24 9.49 4.53
C ALA A 15 9.66 9.61 3.97
N GLY A 16 10.17 10.84 3.79
CA GLY A 16 11.50 11.08 3.24
C GLY A 16 12.65 10.61 4.13
N GLU A 17 12.40 10.31 5.39
CA GLU A 17 13.40 9.81 6.33
C GLU A 17 13.34 8.29 6.50
N GLN A 18 12.35 7.63 5.87
CA GLN A 18 12.17 6.21 5.97
C GLN A 18 12.94 5.48 4.89
N GLN A 19 13.47 4.31 5.24
CA GLN A 19 14.09 3.41 4.28
C GLN A 19 12.98 2.65 3.54
N ALA A 20 12.95 2.81 2.21
CA ALA A 20 11.99 2.10 1.38
C ALA A 20 12.31 0.61 1.30
N TYR A 21 11.29 -0.20 1.10
CA TYR A 21 11.42 -1.61 0.79
C TYR A 21 10.61 -1.95 -0.46
N SER A 22 10.99 -3.04 -1.15
CA SER A 22 10.22 -3.55 -2.27
C SER A 22 9.30 -4.65 -1.74
N PRO A 23 7.97 -4.50 -1.89
CA PRO A 23 7.04 -5.53 -1.42
C PRO A 23 7.26 -6.85 -2.16
N SER A 24 7.02 -7.95 -1.46
CA SER A 24 7.15 -9.28 -2.04
C SER A 24 6.22 -9.45 -3.25
N GLY A 25 6.74 -10.00 -4.34
CA GLY A 25 5.98 -10.22 -5.57
C GLY A 25 5.72 -8.97 -6.39
N HIS A 26 6.24 -7.81 -5.99
CA HIS A 26 6.12 -6.56 -6.75
C HIS A 26 7.42 -6.25 -7.49
N THR A 27 7.28 -5.60 -8.66
CA THR A 27 8.40 -5.05 -9.41
C THR A 27 8.24 -3.53 -9.49
N GLY A 28 9.35 -2.79 -9.65
CA GLY A 28 9.31 -1.33 -9.82
C GLY A 28 8.53 -0.59 -8.73
N THR A 29 8.45 -1.16 -7.53
CA THR A 29 7.64 -0.67 -6.43
C THR A 29 8.52 -0.41 -5.22
N LYS A 30 8.32 0.76 -4.61
CA LYS A 30 8.96 1.11 -3.33
C LYS A 30 7.87 1.52 -2.35
N ASN A 31 7.92 0.94 -1.16
CA ASN A 31 7.04 1.30 -0.06
C ASN A 31 7.85 1.95 1.05
N TYR A 32 7.38 3.11 1.52
CA TYR A 32 7.96 3.82 2.65
C TYR A 32 7.06 3.58 3.86
N PRO A 33 7.52 2.84 4.89
CA PRO A 33 6.67 2.50 6.02
C PRO A 33 6.36 3.73 6.87
N LEU A 34 5.09 3.96 7.17
CA LEU A 34 4.63 5.13 7.92
C LEU A 34 3.97 4.75 9.25
N VAL A 35 3.24 3.66 9.30
CA VAL A 35 2.59 3.13 10.50
C VAL A 35 2.71 1.62 10.46
N GLY A 36 3.01 1.00 11.58
CA GLY A 36 3.06 -0.45 11.65
C GLY A 36 3.76 -0.96 12.90
N PRO A 37 3.72 -2.27 13.14
CA PRO A 37 4.35 -2.85 14.34
C PRO A 37 5.83 -2.54 14.46
N LYS A 38 6.55 -2.50 13.36
CA LYS A 38 8.01 -2.26 13.34
C LYS A 38 8.37 -0.78 13.22
N VAL A 39 7.39 0.09 12.97
CA VAL A 39 7.62 1.53 12.81
C VAL A 39 7.42 2.24 14.14
N ASN A 40 6.26 2.06 14.75
CA ASN A 40 5.82 2.78 15.94
C ASN A 40 4.97 1.94 16.87
N GLY A 41 5.00 0.60 16.73
CA GLY A 41 4.27 -0.30 17.61
C GLY A 41 2.78 -0.41 17.35
N ALA A 42 2.30 0.05 16.20
CA ALA A 42 0.88 -0.07 15.87
C ALA A 42 0.47 -1.54 15.78
N LYS A 43 -0.67 -1.89 16.38
CA LYS A 43 -1.16 -3.28 16.45
C LYS A 43 -2.22 -3.59 15.42
N TYR A 44 -3.03 -2.61 15.03
CA TYR A 44 -4.26 -2.85 14.29
C TYR A 44 -4.23 -2.36 12.86
N MET A 45 -3.17 -1.70 12.45
CA MET A 45 -3.02 -1.18 11.11
C MET A 45 -1.57 -1.10 10.67
N GLU A 46 -1.38 -1.12 9.36
CA GLU A 46 -0.11 -0.86 8.71
C GLU A 46 -0.37 0.12 7.58
N ILE A 47 0.44 1.17 7.46
CA ILE A 47 0.30 2.17 6.41
C ILE A 47 1.66 2.42 5.80
N ALA A 48 1.72 2.43 4.47
CA ALA A 48 2.92 2.76 3.72
C ALA A 48 2.58 3.74 2.60
N LEU A 49 3.56 4.57 2.23
CA LEU A 49 3.50 5.35 1.00
C LEU A 49 4.07 4.48 -0.11
N GLY A 50 3.24 4.10 -1.07
CA GLY A 50 3.64 3.31 -2.22
C GLY A 50 4.01 4.18 -3.41
N ASP A 51 5.05 3.77 -4.13
CA ASP A 51 5.50 4.41 -5.37
C ASP A 51 5.75 3.29 -6.38
N ILE A 52 4.92 3.24 -7.43
CA ILE A 52 5.00 2.20 -8.45
C ILE A 52 5.24 2.86 -9.81
N GLN A 53 6.24 2.37 -10.54
CA GLN A 53 6.54 2.84 -11.89
C GLN A 53 5.54 2.28 -12.90
N ARG A 54 5.43 2.97 -14.06
CA ARG A 54 4.55 2.54 -15.15
C ARG A 54 4.81 1.07 -15.53
N SER A 55 3.72 0.34 -15.72
CA SER A 55 3.73 -1.08 -16.13
C SER A 55 4.40 -2.03 -15.16
N GLU A 56 4.74 -1.55 -13.98
CA GLU A 56 5.28 -2.37 -12.90
C GLU A 56 4.20 -2.66 -11.86
N GLY A 57 4.54 -3.39 -10.82
CA GLY A 57 3.62 -3.77 -9.76
C GLY A 57 3.60 -5.27 -9.56
N SER A 58 2.47 -5.81 -9.14
CA SER A 58 2.32 -7.24 -8.92
C SER A 58 1.12 -7.81 -9.67
N PRO A 59 1.15 -9.13 -10.01
CA PRO A 59 -0.01 -9.81 -10.51
C PRO A 59 -1.18 -9.75 -9.53
N ALA A 60 -2.39 -10.04 -10.04
CA ALA A 60 -3.57 -10.07 -9.20
C ALA A 60 -3.40 -11.04 -8.02
N HIS A 61 -3.73 -10.56 -6.84
CA HIS A 61 -3.62 -11.30 -5.59
C HIS A 61 -4.72 -10.89 -4.62
N ALA A 62 -4.89 -11.68 -3.58
CA ALA A 62 -5.84 -11.40 -2.51
C ALA A 62 -5.14 -11.57 -1.16
N HIS A 63 -5.69 -10.94 -0.15
CA HIS A 63 -5.21 -11.09 1.22
C HIS A 63 -6.31 -11.73 2.07
N PRO A 64 -6.09 -12.97 2.54
CA PRO A 64 -7.00 -13.54 3.53
C PRO A 64 -6.79 -12.83 4.87
N ASP A 65 -7.88 -12.70 5.62
CA ASP A 65 -7.85 -12.24 7.02
C ASP A 65 -7.41 -10.79 7.23
N LEU A 66 -7.37 -9.98 6.16
CA LEU A 66 -7.15 -8.54 6.32
C LEU A 66 -7.91 -7.76 5.25
N GLU A 67 -8.16 -6.51 5.56
CA GLU A 67 -8.72 -5.55 4.60
C GLU A 67 -7.62 -4.60 4.16
N GLN A 68 -7.73 -4.12 2.92
CA GLN A 68 -6.78 -3.17 2.37
C GLN A 68 -7.54 -1.98 1.78
N ALA A 69 -7.01 -0.79 2.00
CA ALA A 69 -7.48 0.42 1.34
C ALA A 69 -6.30 1.14 0.71
N VAL A 70 -6.53 1.79 -0.42
CA VAL A 70 -5.49 2.51 -1.15
C VAL A 70 -6.04 3.85 -1.60
N TYR A 71 -5.37 4.94 -1.20
CA TYR A 71 -5.73 6.29 -1.60
C TYR A 71 -4.73 6.83 -2.60
N ILE A 72 -5.19 7.28 -3.76
CA ILE A 72 -4.32 7.76 -4.83
C ILE A 72 -3.95 9.21 -4.55
N LEU A 73 -2.63 9.48 -4.48
CA LEU A 73 -2.08 10.82 -4.28
C LEU A 73 -1.65 11.47 -5.59
N GLU A 74 -0.99 10.71 -6.45
CA GLU A 74 -0.49 11.17 -7.76
C GLU A 74 -0.57 10.02 -8.76
N GLY A 75 -0.77 10.36 -10.04
CA GLY A 75 -0.78 9.37 -11.12
C GLY A 75 -2.14 8.71 -11.31
N GLU A 76 -2.23 7.89 -12.36
CA GLU A 76 -3.47 7.22 -12.75
C GLU A 76 -3.19 5.76 -13.06
N ALA A 77 -4.19 4.93 -12.86
CA ALA A 77 -4.08 3.49 -13.07
C ALA A 77 -5.42 2.87 -13.46
N ILE A 78 -5.35 1.66 -14.00
CA ILE A 78 -6.50 0.77 -14.10
C ILE A 78 -6.39 -0.21 -12.94
N ALA A 79 -7.40 -0.24 -12.10
CA ALA A 79 -7.48 -1.16 -10.97
C ALA A 79 -8.46 -2.28 -11.30
N GLY A 80 -8.01 -3.52 -11.19
CA GLY A 80 -8.87 -4.68 -11.26
C GLY A 80 -9.28 -5.05 -9.84
N ILE A 81 -10.58 -5.07 -9.57
CA ILE A 81 -11.12 -5.43 -8.26
C ILE A 81 -12.26 -6.40 -8.49
N ASP A 82 -12.11 -7.62 -7.98
CA ASP A 82 -13.11 -8.69 -8.15
C ASP A 82 -13.47 -8.89 -9.63
N GLY A 83 -12.47 -8.84 -10.52
CA GLY A 83 -12.65 -9.03 -11.95
C GLY A 83 -13.22 -7.84 -12.72
N VAL A 84 -13.50 -6.72 -12.06
CA VAL A 84 -14.02 -5.50 -12.69
C VAL A 84 -12.91 -4.44 -12.77
N MET A 85 -12.75 -3.85 -13.96
CA MET A 85 -11.71 -2.84 -14.21
C MET A 85 -12.25 -1.45 -13.93
N HIS A 86 -11.46 -0.65 -13.22
CA HIS A 86 -11.80 0.73 -12.86
C HIS A 86 -10.64 1.66 -13.19
N HIS A 87 -10.93 2.79 -13.80
CA HIS A 87 -9.95 3.86 -13.96
C HIS A 87 -9.91 4.68 -12.67
N VAL A 88 -8.75 4.73 -12.03
CA VAL A 88 -8.56 5.45 -10.77
C VAL A 88 -7.56 6.59 -10.95
N ARG A 89 -7.77 7.69 -10.23
CA ARG A 89 -7.00 8.93 -10.35
C ARG A 89 -6.86 9.58 -8.97
N PRO A 90 -6.04 10.64 -8.86
CA PRO A 90 -5.84 11.30 -7.56
C PRO A 90 -7.15 11.68 -6.88
N GLY A 91 -7.24 11.39 -5.60
CA GLY A 91 -8.45 11.60 -4.80
C GLY A 91 -9.36 10.38 -4.70
N ASP A 92 -9.11 9.33 -5.48
CA ASP A 92 -9.89 8.10 -5.39
C ASP A 92 -9.38 7.22 -4.27
N MET A 93 -10.30 6.62 -3.53
CA MET A 93 -10.03 5.59 -2.54
C MET A 93 -10.51 4.24 -3.06
N MET A 94 -9.62 3.26 -3.07
CA MET A 94 -9.99 1.87 -3.38
C MET A 94 -10.10 1.09 -2.08
N PHE A 95 -11.05 0.16 -2.03
CA PHE A 95 -11.19 -0.76 -0.91
C PHE A 95 -11.16 -2.19 -1.43
N PHE A 96 -10.29 -3.00 -0.85
CA PHE A 96 -10.17 -4.42 -1.19
C PHE A 96 -10.60 -5.25 0.03
N PRO A 97 -11.81 -5.85 -0.02
CA PRO A 97 -12.23 -6.77 1.05
C PRO A 97 -11.28 -7.96 1.16
N ALA A 98 -11.27 -8.61 2.31
CA ALA A 98 -10.52 -9.85 2.48
C ALA A 98 -10.93 -10.87 1.42
N ASN A 99 -9.95 -11.61 0.90
CA ASN A 99 -10.14 -12.66 -0.12
C ASN A 99 -10.56 -12.18 -1.51
N VAL A 100 -10.64 -10.86 -1.76
CA VAL A 100 -10.98 -10.32 -3.07
C VAL A 100 -9.70 -10.05 -3.86
N PHE A 101 -9.59 -10.67 -5.03
CA PHE A 101 -8.43 -10.47 -5.91
C PHE A 101 -8.42 -9.06 -6.49
N HIS A 102 -7.24 -8.46 -6.49
CA HIS A 102 -7.04 -7.10 -6.99
C HIS A 102 -5.67 -6.96 -7.64
N ASP A 103 -5.57 -6.02 -8.58
CA ASP A 103 -4.32 -5.63 -9.22
C ASP A 103 -4.40 -4.17 -9.67
N ILE A 104 -3.25 -3.59 -9.98
CA ILE A 104 -3.14 -2.22 -10.44
C ILE A 104 -2.20 -2.19 -11.64
N LYS A 105 -2.67 -1.58 -12.74
CA LYS A 105 -1.84 -1.28 -13.90
C LYS A 105 -1.64 0.23 -13.99
N VAL A 106 -0.42 0.68 -13.73
CA VAL A 106 -0.07 2.10 -13.72
C VAL A 106 -0.01 2.63 -15.15
N LEU A 107 -0.76 3.70 -15.43
CA LEU A 107 -0.87 4.32 -16.75
C LEU A 107 0.08 5.50 -16.93
N THR A 108 0.34 6.24 -15.87
CA THR A 108 1.26 7.39 -15.88
C THR A 108 2.69 6.93 -15.62
N GLU A 109 3.66 7.82 -15.64
CA GLU A 109 5.06 7.48 -15.40
C GLU A 109 5.24 6.75 -14.07
N ARG A 110 4.49 7.16 -13.05
CA ARG A 110 4.42 6.51 -11.73
C ARG A 110 3.09 6.80 -11.08
N ILE A 111 2.78 6.04 -10.05
CA ILE A 111 1.65 6.31 -9.16
C ILE A 111 2.18 6.38 -7.73
N LYS A 112 1.67 7.34 -6.96
CA LYS A 112 1.92 7.42 -5.51
C LYS A 112 0.61 7.27 -4.77
N MET A 113 0.62 6.47 -3.73
CA MET A 113 -0.61 6.14 -3.02
C MET A 113 -0.31 5.78 -1.57
N LEU A 114 -1.30 6.02 -0.70
CA LEU A 114 -1.26 5.50 0.66
C LEU A 114 -1.88 4.11 0.64
N VAL A 115 -1.13 3.13 1.14
CA VAL A 115 -1.55 1.74 1.22
C VAL A 115 -1.80 1.42 2.69
N ILE A 116 -3.01 0.96 2.99
CA ILE A 116 -3.47 0.72 4.36
C ILE A 116 -3.91 -0.73 4.48
N TYR A 117 -3.36 -1.44 5.48
CA TYR A 117 -3.77 -2.81 5.83
C TYR A 117 -4.29 -2.84 7.26
N SER A 118 -5.38 -3.54 7.49
CA SER A 118 -5.92 -3.78 8.83
C SER A 118 -6.48 -5.20 8.93
N PRO A 119 -5.94 -6.07 9.80
CA PRO A 119 -4.70 -5.89 10.59
C PRO A 119 -3.45 -5.81 9.71
N PRO A 120 -2.27 -5.57 10.31
CA PRO A 120 -1.03 -5.47 9.57
C PRO A 120 -0.74 -6.68 8.69
N TYR A 121 -0.26 -6.42 7.48
CA TYR A 121 0.16 -7.47 6.54
C TYR A 121 1.57 -7.98 6.86
N GLY A 122 2.54 -7.07 7.07
CA GLY A 122 3.93 -7.39 7.42
C GLY A 122 4.66 -8.23 6.39
N GLU A 123 4.21 -8.22 5.13
CA GLU A 123 4.75 -9.06 4.05
C GLU A 123 4.71 -10.57 4.40
N ASP A 124 3.74 -10.99 5.20
CA ASP A 124 3.55 -12.36 5.62
C ASP A 124 2.98 -13.20 4.46
N PRO A 125 3.73 -14.19 3.92
CA PRO A 125 3.26 -14.98 2.79
C PRO A 125 1.94 -15.72 3.05
N SER A 126 1.63 -16.05 4.31
CA SER A 126 0.37 -16.71 4.65
C SER A 126 -0.84 -15.80 4.49
N LYS A 127 -0.61 -14.48 4.37
CA LYS A 127 -1.65 -13.46 4.19
C LYS A 127 -1.78 -13.01 2.74
N ARG A 128 -1.28 -13.80 1.80
CA ARG A 128 -1.36 -13.50 0.38
C ARG A 128 -1.69 -14.75 -0.42
N ILE A 129 -2.63 -14.62 -1.36
CA ILE A 129 -2.99 -15.66 -2.31
C ILE A 129 -2.84 -15.07 -3.70
N ASP A 130 -2.04 -15.73 -4.56
CA ASP A 130 -1.87 -15.33 -5.95
C ASP A 130 -2.84 -16.11 -6.83
N LEU A 131 -3.29 -15.49 -7.94
CA LEU A 131 -4.08 -16.22 -8.94
C LEU A 131 -3.19 -17.30 -9.58
N PRO A 132 -3.76 -18.50 -9.80
CA PRO A 132 -3.01 -19.54 -10.53
C PRO A 132 -2.64 -19.03 -11.92
N LYS A 133 -1.42 -19.32 -12.34
CA LYS A 133 -0.99 -19.07 -13.72
C LYS A 133 -1.71 -20.07 -14.63
N SER A 134 -2.43 -19.55 -15.60
CA SER A 134 -3.03 -20.38 -16.64
C SER A 134 -2.01 -20.83 -17.68
#